data_ebdbecee36f934203a079705283ba427
#
_entry.id   ebdbecee36f934203a079705283ba427
#
_cell.length_a   1.000
_cell.length_b   1.000
_cell.length_c   1.000
_cell.angle_alpha   90.00
_cell.angle_beta   90.00
_cell.angle_gamma   90.00
#
_symmetry.space_group_name_H-M   'P 1'
#
loop_
_entity.id
_entity.type
_entity.pdbx_description
1 polymer ?
#
loop_
_entity_poly.entity_id
_entity_poly.type
_entity_poly.pdbx_seq_one_letter_code
_entity_poly.pdbx_strand_id
1 'polypeptide(L)'
;MTEELLSLRALVVSREDGLRQLFRQATAFSSVPIELVEAADPASACGLLEDDGQRCDLAYLDGALPVAEIAQVVRTVRAATKPPFSILLATSAAAVAFATDAVAGKPSRLEESRWLLERSKRARLPSRVLVVDDSETMRTIVRKALSATRFPFEVSEVGDGLTALKLLREADFDLVFLDQNMPDLSGLETLAEIKREQRRVSVVMITSAADETLVKRARELGAAFLKKPFFPGDVEAALCSYYGLRVLHPNRP
;
A
#
# COMPACT_ATOMS: atom_id res chain seq x y z
N MET A 1 18.19 -1.64 -24.53
CA MET A 1 17.20 -2.32 -23.69
C MET A 1 15.97 -1.44 -23.74
N THR A 2 14.93 -1.85 -24.44
CA THR A 2 13.62 -1.18 -24.49
C THR A 2 13.05 -1.21 -23.09
N GLU A 3 12.81 -0.05 -22.48
CA GLU A 3 11.91 0.08 -21.34
C GLU A 3 10.57 -0.52 -21.79
N GLU A 4 10.28 -1.74 -21.37
CA GLU A 4 8.90 -2.21 -21.37
C GLU A 4 8.13 -1.24 -20.50
N LEU A 5 7.31 -0.41 -21.12
CA LEU A 5 6.38 0.46 -20.41
C LEU A 5 5.56 -0.44 -19.50
N LEU A 6 5.83 -0.37 -18.20
CA LEU A 6 5.11 -1.12 -17.18
C LEU A 6 3.64 -0.68 -17.26
N SER A 7 2.82 -1.46 -17.94
CA SER A 7 1.38 -1.26 -18.02
C SER A 7 0.70 -2.12 -16.98
N LEU A 8 -0.22 -1.55 -16.22
CA LEU A 8 -1.06 -2.28 -15.26
C LEU A 8 -2.44 -2.54 -15.87
N ARG A 9 -3.07 -3.62 -15.46
CA ARG A 9 -4.44 -3.94 -15.81
C ARG A 9 -5.32 -3.95 -14.57
N ALA A 10 -6.41 -3.16 -14.58
CA ALA A 10 -7.30 -2.98 -13.44
C ALA A 10 -8.72 -3.40 -13.80
N LEU A 11 -9.30 -4.30 -13.00
CA LEU A 11 -10.69 -4.72 -13.09
C LEU A 11 -11.54 -3.92 -12.12
N VAL A 12 -12.67 -3.37 -12.58
CA VAL A 12 -13.69 -2.75 -11.73
C VAL A 12 -14.98 -3.52 -11.85
N VAL A 13 -15.50 -4.04 -10.74
CA VAL A 13 -16.74 -4.81 -10.67
C VAL A 13 -17.79 -4.01 -9.95
N SER A 14 -18.78 -3.49 -10.69
CA SER A 14 -19.90 -2.72 -10.15
C SER A 14 -21.07 -2.70 -11.11
N ARG A 15 -22.29 -2.77 -10.57
CA ARG A 15 -23.52 -2.55 -11.33
C ARG A 15 -23.74 -1.06 -11.67
N GLU A 16 -23.13 -0.17 -10.91
CA GLU A 16 -23.24 1.28 -11.12
C GLU A 16 -22.34 1.72 -12.28
N ASP A 17 -22.93 2.15 -13.39
CA ASP A 17 -22.18 2.68 -14.51
C ASP A 17 -21.36 3.94 -14.14
N GLY A 18 -21.94 4.79 -13.28
CA GLY A 18 -21.26 5.99 -12.79
C GLY A 18 -19.94 5.67 -12.09
N LEU A 19 -19.87 4.60 -11.26
CA LEU A 19 -18.63 4.18 -10.61
C LEU A 19 -17.60 3.71 -11.66
N ARG A 20 -18.01 2.87 -12.62
CA ARG A 20 -17.11 2.41 -13.68
C ARG A 20 -16.59 3.59 -14.52
N GLN A 21 -17.46 4.55 -14.83
CA GLN A 21 -17.09 5.77 -15.56
C GLN A 21 -16.05 6.62 -14.80
N LEU A 22 -16.18 6.75 -13.49
CA LEU A 22 -15.19 7.46 -12.66
C LEU A 22 -13.79 6.80 -12.77
N PHE A 23 -13.71 5.47 -12.71
CA PHE A 23 -12.44 4.76 -12.90
C PHE A 23 -11.91 4.92 -14.33
N ARG A 24 -12.77 4.81 -15.35
CA ARG A 24 -12.37 5.02 -16.76
C ARG A 24 -11.78 6.40 -16.97
N GLN A 25 -12.38 7.43 -16.40
CA GLN A 25 -11.83 8.79 -16.47
C GLN A 25 -10.52 8.92 -15.67
N ALA A 26 -10.41 8.25 -14.52
CA ALA A 26 -9.25 8.32 -13.66
C ALA A 26 -7.99 7.72 -14.31
N THR A 27 -8.11 6.69 -15.15
CA THR A 27 -6.95 6.08 -15.84
C THR A 27 -6.22 7.06 -16.74
N ALA A 28 -6.92 8.04 -17.34
CA ALA A 28 -6.31 9.06 -18.19
C ALA A 28 -5.32 9.98 -17.44
N PHE A 29 -5.37 10.00 -16.11
CA PHE A 29 -4.49 10.81 -15.26
C PHE A 29 -3.46 9.98 -14.51
N SER A 30 -3.38 8.68 -14.77
CA SER A 30 -2.39 7.81 -14.11
C SER A 30 -0.99 8.09 -14.63
N SER A 31 0.00 8.09 -13.72
CA SER A 31 1.41 8.26 -14.06
C SER A 31 2.04 7.03 -14.73
N VAL A 32 1.33 5.89 -14.75
CA VAL A 32 1.65 4.71 -15.55
C VAL A 32 0.43 4.31 -16.38
N PRO A 33 0.59 3.74 -17.58
CA PRO A 33 -0.53 3.25 -18.36
C PRO A 33 -1.34 2.22 -17.58
N ILE A 34 -2.67 2.39 -17.53
CA ILE A 34 -3.59 1.44 -16.92
C ILE A 34 -4.66 1.08 -17.92
N GLU A 35 -4.72 -0.20 -18.29
CA GLU A 35 -5.82 -0.78 -19.03
C GLU A 35 -6.97 -1.07 -18.07
N LEU A 36 -8.12 -0.41 -18.24
CA LEU A 36 -9.29 -0.67 -17.44
C LEU A 36 -10.16 -1.75 -18.07
N VAL A 37 -10.47 -2.76 -17.28
CA VAL A 37 -11.45 -3.80 -17.60
C VAL A 37 -12.66 -3.62 -16.70
N GLU A 38 -13.85 -3.67 -17.26
CA GLU A 38 -15.09 -3.38 -16.54
C GLU A 38 -16.01 -4.60 -16.57
N ALA A 39 -16.58 -4.92 -15.41
CA ALA A 39 -17.61 -5.92 -15.25
C ALA A 39 -18.82 -5.32 -14.56
N ALA A 40 -19.98 -5.41 -15.19
CA ALA A 40 -21.24 -4.93 -14.63
C ALA A 40 -21.84 -5.92 -13.62
N ASP A 41 -21.39 -7.17 -13.62
CA ASP A 41 -21.88 -8.24 -12.77
C ASP A 41 -20.76 -9.22 -12.41
N PRO A 42 -20.92 -10.01 -11.34
CA PRO A 42 -19.92 -10.95 -10.86
C PRO A 42 -19.59 -12.10 -11.84
N ALA A 43 -20.55 -12.54 -12.64
CA ALA A 43 -20.32 -13.64 -13.58
C ALA A 43 -19.35 -13.20 -14.69
N SER A 44 -19.57 -12.00 -15.25
CA SER A 44 -18.64 -11.37 -16.20
C SER A 44 -17.25 -11.16 -15.59
N ALA A 45 -17.18 -10.73 -14.31
CA ALA A 45 -15.93 -10.56 -13.61
C ALA A 45 -15.17 -11.88 -13.45
N CYS A 46 -15.85 -12.95 -13.07
CA CYS A 46 -15.24 -14.29 -12.93
C CYS A 46 -14.68 -14.79 -14.27
N GLY A 47 -15.45 -14.65 -15.37
CA GLY A 47 -14.98 -15.03 -16.71
C GLY A 47 -13.70 -14.28 -17.14
N LEU A 48 -13.61 -12.99 -16.82
CA LEU A 48 -12.42 -12.17 -17.09
C LEU A 48 -11.21 -12.56 -16.23
N LEU A 49 -11.44 -13.02 -15.00
CA LEU A 49 -10.38 -13.44 -14.07
C LEU A 49 -9.88 -14.88 -14.35
N GLU A 50 -10.70 -15.70 -14.97
CA GLU A 50 -10.37 -17.09 -15.36
C GLU A 50 -9.61 -17.16 -16.70
N ASP A 51 -9.62 -16.09 -17.48
CA ASP A 51 -8.86 -16.00 -18.72
C ASP A 51 -7.38 -15.70 -18.43
N ASP A 52 -6.54 -16.74 -18.45
CA ASP A 52 -5.10 -16.64 -18.20
C ASP A 52 -4.37 -15.68 -19.16
N GLY A 53 -4.94 -15.42 -20.34
CA GLY A 53 -4.42 -14.43 -21.32
C GLY A 53 -4.71 -12.99 -20.92
N GLN A 54 -5.61 -12.76 -19.96
CA GLN A 54 -6.09 -11.45 -19.56
C GLN A 54 -5.83 -11.13 -18.09
N ARG A 55 -4.60 -11.33 -17.65
CA ARG A 55 -4.17 -11.13 -16.27
C ARG A 55 -4.47 -9.71 -15.77
N CYS A 56 -5.21 -9.60 -14.66
CA CYS A 56 -5.41 -8.36 -13.93
C CYS A 56 -4.36 -8.19 -12.82
N ASP A 57 -3.93 -6.95 -12.57
CA ASP A 57 -3.03 -6.58 -11.48
C ASP A 57 -3.81 -6.08 -10.26
N LEU A 58 -4.88 -5.32 -10.50
CA LEU A 58 -5.75 -4.74 -9.47
C LEU A 58 -7.19 -5.17 -9.71
N ALA A 59 -7.97 -5.39 -8.64
CA ALA A 59 -9.39 -5.66 -8.72
C ALA A 59 -10.15 -4.82 -7.69
N TYR A 60 -11.03 -3.95 -8.16
CA TYR A 60 -11.91 -3.12 -7.33
C TYR A 60 -13.30 -3.71 -7.32
N LEU A 61 -13.77 -4.10 -6.13
CA LEU A 61 -15.07 -4.73 -5.92
C LEU A 61 -16.01 -3.76 -5.23
N ASP A 62 -17.12 -3.44 -5.87
CA ASP A 62 -18.13 -2.58 -5.28
C ASP A 62 -18.79 -3.26 -4.07
N GLY A 63 -18.68 -2.65 -2.89
CA GLY A 63 -19.28 -3.13 -1.65
C GLY A 63 -20.82 -3.03 -1.61
N ALA A 64 -21.44 -2.40 -2.60
CA ALA A 64 -22.89 -2.38 -2.76
C ALA A 64 -23.44 -3.67 -3.42
N LEU A 65 -22.57 -4.52 -3.97
CA LEU A 65 -22.97 -5.83 -4.48
C LEU A 65 -23.43 -6.75 -3.34
N PRO A 66 -24.34 -7.71 -3.61
CA PRO A 66 -24.72 -8.72 -2.64
C PRO A 66 -23.51 -9.50 -2.09
N VAL A 67 -23.54 -9.81 -0.79
CA VAL A 67 -22.43 -10.51 -0.08
C VAL A 67 -22.02 -11.81 -0.78
N ALA A 68 -22.98 -12.60 -1.24
CA ALA A 68 -22.71 -13.86 -1.94
C ALA A 68 -21.95 -13.64 -3.26
N GLU A 69 -22.27 -12.57 -3.97
CA GLU A 69 -21.65 -12.21 -5.24
C GLU A 69 -20.21 -11.71 -5.03
N ILE A 70 -19.98 -10.85 -4.03
CA ILE A 70 -18.63 -10.43 -3.66
C ILE A 70 -17.79 -11.65 -3.28
N ALA A 71 -18.33 -12.55 -2.46
CA ALA A 71 -17.65 -13.77 -2.04
C ALA A 71 -17.31 -14.68 -3.23
N GLN A 72 -18.16 -14.73 -4.26
CA GLN A 72 -17.89 -15.48 -5.50
C GLN A 72 -16.64 -14.88 -6.21
N VAL A 73 -16.65 -13.58 -6.49
CA VAL A 73 -15.54 -12.90 -7.18
C VAL A 73 -14.25 -13.07 -6.38
N VAL A 74 -14.29 -12.89 -5.04
CA VAL A 74 -13.12 -13.07 -4.18
C VAL A 74 -12.56 -14.48 -4.25
N ARG A 75 -13.39 -15.51 -4.31
CA ARG A 75 -12.93 -16.91 -4.51
C ARG A 75 -12.21 -17.07 -5.84
N THR A 76 -12.76 -16.52 -6.93
CA THR A 76 -12.12 -16.58 -8.27
C THR A 76 -10.79 -15.81 -8.26
N VAL A 77 -10.76 -14.61 -7.67
CA VAL A 77 -9.50 -13.83 -7.47
C VAL A 77 -8.44 -14.68 -6.76
N ARG A 78 -8.82 -15.36 -5.69
CA ARG A 78 -7.89 -16.18 -4.88
C ARG A 78 -7.41 -17.45 -5.57
N ALA A 79 -8.22 -17.99 -6.48
CA ALA A 79 -7.89 -19.19 -7.24
C ALA A 79 -6.97 -18.90 -8.44
N ALA A 80 -6.84 -17.63 -8.86
CA ALA A 80 -5.99 -17.26 -9.99
C ALA A 80 -4.52 -17.59 -9.72
N THR A 81 -3.79 -18.03 -10.74
CA THR A 81 -2.35 -18.35 -10.66
C THR A 81 -1.50 -17.18 -10.16
N LYS A 82 -1.86 -15.96 -10.54
CA LYS A 82 -1.29 -14.70 -10.05
C LYS A 82 -2.45 -13.78 -9.65
N PRO A 83 -2.93 -13.87 -8.39
CA PRO A 83 -4.09 -13.13 -7.96
C PRO A 83 -3.89 -11.61 -8.08
N PRO A 84 -4.86 -10.85 -8.62
CA PRO A 84 -4.84 -9.39 -8.55
C PRO A 84 -4.90 -8.92 -7.10
N PHE A 85 -4.34 -7.74 -6.81
CA PHE A 85 -4.54 -7.11 -5.51
C PHE A 85 -5.98 -6.60 -5.43
N SER A 86 -6.76 -7.20 -4.54
CA SER A 86 -8.21 -7.00 -4.45
C SER A 86 -8.57 -5.96 -3.41
N ILE A 87 -9.40 -5.00 -3.79
CA ILE A 87 -9.81 -3.86 -2.95
C ILE A 87 -11.33 -3.82 -2.91
N LEU A 88 -11.90 -3.92 -1.70
CA LEU A 88 -13.33 -3.71 -1.49
C LEU A 88 -13.62 -2.21 -1.38
N LEU A 89 -14.54 -1.69 -2.20
CA LEU A 89 -14.99 -0.31 -2.17
C LEU A 89 -16.21 -0.20 -1.24
N ALA A 90 -16.00 0.27 -0.02
CA ALA A 90 -17.02 0.30 1.01
C ALA A 90 -17.61 1.70 1.20
N THR A 91 -18.92 1.78 1.43
CA THR A 91 -19.64 3.02 1.76
C THR A 91 -19.71 3.28 3.27
N SER A 92 -19.42 2.27 4.10
CA SER A 92 -19.44 2.39 5.56
C SER A 92 -18.33 1.57 6.22
N ALA A 93 -18.01 1.92 7.48
CA ALA A 93 -17.00 1.20 8.27
C ALA A 93 -17.39 -0.25 8.63
N ALA A 94 -18.65 -0.62 8.44
CA ALA A 94 -19.19 -1.95 8.67
C ALA A 94 -18.99 -2.91 7.49
N ALA A 95 -18.10 -2.60 6.54
CA ALA A 95 -17.75 -3.51 5.47
C ALA A 95 -17.20 -4.80 6.07
N VAL A 96 -18.02 -5.83 5.97
CA VAL A 96 -17.74 -7.17 6.46
C VAL A 96 -16.42 -7.66 5.88
N ALA A 97 -15.65 -8.38 6.68
CA ALA A 97 -14.38 -9.00 6.33
C ALA A 97 -14.53 -10.00 5.17
N PHE A 98 -14.66 -9.48 3.96
CA PHE A 98 -14.35 -10.29 2.79
C PHE A 98 -12.84 -10.50 2.79
N ALA A 99 -12.41 -11.67 2.36
CA ALA A 99 -10.99 -11.98 2.23
C ALA A 99 -10.33 -11.21 1.06
N THR A 100 -10.61 -9.89 0.93
CA THR A 100 -9.92 -8.98 0.03
C THR A 100 -8.61 -8.52 0.67
N ASP A 101 -7.68 -8.04 -0.15
CA ASP A 101 -6.37 -7.59 0.32
C ASP A 101 -6.45 -6.26 1.06
N ALA A 102 -7.39 -5.41 0.67
CA ALA A 102 -7.61 -4.12 1.30
C ALA A 102 -9.07 -3.67 1.19
N VAL A 103 -9.40 -2.63 1.96
CA VAL A 103 -10.65 -1.88 1.85
C VAL A 103 -10.35 -0.42 1.64
N ALA A 104 -11.11 0.22 0.76
CA ALA A 104 -11.06 1.65 0.53
C ALA A 104 -12.48 2.26 0.57
N GLY A 105 -12.57 3.56 0.75
CA GLY A 105 -13.83 4.28 0.55
C GLY A 105 -14.30 4.17 -0.89
N LYS A 106 -15.60 3.95 -1.11
CA LYS A 106 -16.19 3.96 -2.45
C LYS A 106 -16.11 5.40 -3.00
N PRO A 107 -15.42 5.63 -4.11
CA PRO A 107 -15.29 6.97 -4.66
C PRO A 107 -16.64 7.46 -5.25
N SER A 108 -16.95 8.71 -5.01
CA SER A 108 -18.14 9.42 -5.52
C SER A 108 -17.78 10.53 -6.52
N ARG A 109 -16.49 10.87 -6.63
CA ARG A 109 -15.96 11.93 -7.50
C ARG A 109 -14.69 11.46 -8.20
N LEU A 110 -14.38 12.10 -9.31
CA LEU A 110 -13.21 11.79 -10.14
C LEU A 110 -11.89 11.89 -9.33
N GLU A 111 -11.75 12.93 -8.52
CA GLU A 111 -10.55 13.13 -7.69
C GLU A 111 -10.31 11.98 -6.71
N GLU A 112 -11.37 11.44 -6.14
CA GLU A 112 -11.30 10.29 -5.22
C GLU A 112 -10.86 9.01 -5.97
N SER A 113 -11.40 8.78 -7.17
CA SER A 113 -11.02 7.65 -8.02
C SER A 113 -9.57 7.77 -8.49
N ARG A 114 -9.13 8.97 -8.89
CA ARG A 114 -7.73 9.25 -9.25
C ARG A 114 -6.79 8.98 -8.10
N TRP A 115 -7.13 9.50 -6.92
CA TRP A 115 -6.34 9.32 -5.72
C TRP A 115 -6.23 7.84 -5.32
N LEU A 116 -7.35 7.10 -5.36
CA LEU A 116 -7.37 5.67 -5.06
C LEU A 116 -6.53 4.88 -6.07
N LEU A 117 -6.69 5.15 -7.37
CA LEU A 117 -5.96 4.48 -8.44
C LEU A 117 -4.45 4.71 -8.32
N GLU A 118 -4.02 5.96 -8.10
CA GLU A 118 -2.62 6.33 -7.94
C GLU A 118 -1.95 5.67 -6.72
N ARG A 119 -2.70 5.44 -5.66
CA ARG A 119 -2.17 4.78 -4.46
C ARG A 119 -2.18 3.26 -4.56
N SER A 120 -3.26 2.67 -5.03
CA SER A 120 -3.40 1.22 -5.12
C SER A 120 -2.47 0.57 -6.15
N LYS A 121 -2.05 1.30 -7.19
CA LYS A 121 -1.04 0.78 -8.14
C LYS A 121 0.28 0.41 -7.46
N ARG A 122 0.61 1.05 -6.32
CA ARG A 122 1.78 0.72 -5.49
C ARG A 122 1.73 -0.70 -4.93
N ALA A 123 0.56 -1.33 -4.90
CA ALA A 123 0.45 -2.75 -4.58
C ALA A 123 1.10 -3.67 -5.64
N ARG A 124 1.42 -3.13 -6.82
CA ARG A 124 2.00 -3.87 -7.95
C ARG A 124 3.30 -3.28 -8.47
N LEU A 125 3.58 -2.02 -8.16
CA LEU A 125 4.83 -1.36 -8.52
C LEU A 125 5.80 -1.39 -7.34
N PRO A 126 7.06 -1.75 -7.55
CA PRO A 126 8.06 -1.74 -6.49
C PRO A 126 8.16 -0.35 -5.86
N SER A 127 8.09 -0.30 -4.53
CA SER A 127 8.41 0.91 -3.77
C SER A 127 9.83 0.81 -3.22
N ARG A 128 10.60 1.89 -3.34
CA ARG A 128 11.95 1.97 -2.80
C ARG A 128 11.90 2.30 -1.32
N VAL A 129 12.37 1.37 -0.52
CA VAL A 129 12.34 1.45 0.94
C VAL A 129 13.75 1.54 1.50
N LEU A 130 13.97 2.50 2.39
CA LEU A 130 15.19 2.61 3.19
C LEU A 130 14.91 2.14 4.62
N VAL A 131 15.68 1.18 5.11
CA VAL A 131 15.65 0.71 6.51
C VAL A 131 16.85 1.27 7.23
N VAL A 132 16.61 2.02 8.30
CA VAL A 132 17.63 2.72 9.09
C VAL A 132 17.53 2.24 10.55
N ASP A 133 18.49 1.44 10.97
CA ASP A 133 18.57 0.88 12.34
C ASP A 133 20.03 0.45 12.57
N ASP A 134 20.63 0.76 13.72
CA ASP A 134 22.02 0.40 14.03
C ASP A 134 22.20 -1.12 14.21
N SER A 135 21.12 -1.84 14.57
CA SER A 135 21.11 -3.28 14.71
C SER A 135 20.88 -4.00 13.39
N GLU A 136 21.89 -4.72 12.88
CA GLU A 136 21.76 -5.58 11.70
C GLU A 136 20.64 -6.63 11.84
N THR A 137 20.47 -7.15 13.06
CA THR A 137 19.39 -8.09 13.37
C THR A 137 18.02 -7.44 13.14
N MET A 138 17.83 -6.19 13.57
CA MET A 138 16.57 -5.47 13.37
C MET A 138 16.32 -5.13 11.90
N ARG A 139 17.34 -4.70 11.17
CA ARG A 139 17.21 -4.51 9.70
C ARG A 139 16.76 -5.79 9.01
N THR A 140 17.35 -6.94 9.40
CA THR A 140 16.93 -8.25 8.87
C THR A 140 15.48 -8.58 9.23
N ILE A 141 15.01 -8.26 10.43
CA ILE A 141 13.61 -8.47 10.83
C ILE A 141 12.67 -7.62 10.00
N VAL A 142 12.97 -6.31 9.84
CA VAL A 142 12.16 -5.40 9.01
C VAL A 142 12.12 -5.90 7.56
N ARG A 143 13.25 -6.26 6.97
CA ARG A 143 13.33 -6.79 5.61
C ARG A 143 12.50 -8.07 5.43
N LYS A 144 12.58 -9.01 6.38
CA LYS A 144 11.75 -10.23 6.35
C LYS A 144 10.27 -9.90 6.49
N ALA A 145 9.90 -8.96 7.36
CA ALA A 145 8.52 -8.53 7.51
C ALA A 145 7.98 -7.89 6.22
N LEU A 146 8.77 -7.03 5.56
CA LEU A 146 8.43 -6.45 4.25
C LEU A 146 8.26 -7.55 3.18
N SER A 147 9.18 -8.51 3.11
CA SER A 147 9.12 -9.62 2.14
C SER A 147 7.92 -10.56 2.37
N ALA A 148 7.35 -10.58 3.57
CA ALA A 148 6.16 -11.36 3.89
C ALA A 148 4.85 -10.64 3.52
N THR A 149 4.90 -9.36 3.16
CA THR A 149 3.74 -8.60 2.70
C THR A 149 3.46 -8.86 1.21
N ARG A 150 2.32 -8.40 0.73
CA ARG A 150 1.93 -8.53 -0.70
C ARG A 150 2.44 -7.39 -1.58
N PHE A 151 3.14 -6.44 -0.99
CA PHE A 151 3.69 -5.29 -1.70
C PHE A 151 5.10 -5.60 -2.19
N PRO A 152 5.43 -5.27 -3.44
CA PRO A 152 6.80 -5.38 -3.94
C PRO A 152 7.66 -4.23 -3.42
N PHE A 153 8.87 -4.53 -2.95
CA PHE A 153 9.83 -3.54 -2.45
C PHE A 153 11.23 -3.76 -2.98
N GLU A 154 11.92 -2.63 -3.22
CA GLU A 154 13.37 -2.56 -3.34
C GLU A 154 13.92 -1.98 -2.04
N VAL A 155 14.57 -2.83 -1.22
CA VAL A 155 15.01 -2.47 0.13
C VAL A 155 16.50 -2.13 0.12
N SER A 156 16.83 -0.93 0.63
CA SER A 156 18.18 -0.52 0.99
C SER A 156 18.30 -0.42 2.52
N GLU A 157 19.47 -0.70 3.05
CA GLU A 157 19.70 -0.74 4.50
C GLU A 157 20.91 0.13 4.87
N VAL A 158 20.80 0.90 5.95
CA VAL A 158 21.90 1.66 6.55
C VAL A 158 21.85 1.59 8.08
N GLY A 159 23.00 1.76 8.74
CA GLY A 159 23.12 1.60 10.19
C GLY A 159 23.00 2.89 11.00
N ASP A 160 22.87 4.07 10.36
CA ASP A 160 22.88 5.34 11.07
C ASP A 160 22.12 6.45 10.30
N GLY A 161 21.74 7.50 11.05
CA GLY A 161 20.95 8.61 10.50
C GLY A 161 21.72 9.49 9.51
N LEU A 162 23.03 9.67 9.68
CA LEU A 162 23.85 10.52 8.79
C LEU A 162 23.99 9.87 7.41
N THR A 163 24.27 8.58 7.38
CA THR A 163 24.31 7.78 6.14
C THR A 163 22.94 7.76 5.46
N ALA A 164 21.85 7.66 6.24
CA ALA A 164 20.50 7.73 5.70
C ALA A 164 20.22 9.07 5.02
N LEU A 165 20.57 10.19 5.66
CA LEU A 165 20.41 11.53 5.08
C LEU A 165 21.22 11.72 3.81
N LYS A 166 22.46 11.20 3.78
CA LYS A 166 23.29 11.22 2.57
C LYS A 166 22.62 10.45 1.44
N LEU A 167 22.17 9.24 1.69
CA LEU A 167 21.55 8.39 0.68
C LEU A 167 20.23 9.00 0.16
N LEU A 168 19.44 9.62 1.03
CA LEU A 168 18.22 10.33 0.66
C LEU A 168 18.47 11.57 -0.22
N ARG A 169 19.68 12.13 -0.23
CA ARG A 169 20.07 13.22 -1.16
C ARG A 169 20.47 12.69 -2.52
N GLU A 170 21.04 11.49 -2.57
CA GLU A 170 21.58 10.87 -3.79
C GLU A 170 20.51 10.08 -4.57
N ALA A 171 19.46 9.62 -3.89
CA ALA A 171 18.43 8.77 -4.48
C ALA A 171 17.04 9.04 -3.88
N ASP A 172 16.01 8.81 -4.72
CA ASP A 172 14.63 8.90 -4.27
C ASP A 172 14.20 7.61 -3.57
N PHE A 173 13.49 7.76 -2.45
CA PHE A 173 12.83 6.69 -1.72
C PHE A 173 11.36 7.04 -1.50
N ASP A 174 10.50 6.03 -1.52
CA ASP A 174 9.08 6.18 -1.24
C ASP A 174 8.80 6.14 0.26
N LEU A 175 9.57 5.32 1.00
CA LEU A 175 9.33 5.04 2.42
C LEU A 175 10.65 4.82 3.18
N VAL A 176 10.72 5.32 4.41
CA VAL A 176 11.81 5.08 5.35
C VAL A 176 11.25 4.41 6.59
N PHE A 177 11.78 3.24 6.97
CA PHE A 177 11.64 2.67 8.30
C PHE A 177 12.82 3.13 9.14
N LEU A 178 12.55 3.88 10.20
CA LEU A 178 13.57 4.62 10.95
C LEU A 178 13.52 4.24 12.43
N ASP A 179 14.57 3.61 12.91
CA ASP A 179 14.70 3.38 14.36
C ASP A 179 14.88 4.68 15.14
N GLN A 180 14.33 4.72 16.35
CA GLN A 180 14.49 5.87 17.24
C GLN A 180 15.86 5.89 17.92
N ASN A 181 16.35 4.73 18.36
CA ASN A 181 17.50 4.65 19.26
C ASN A 181 18.76 4.28 18.47
N MET A 182 19.35 5.26 17.81
CA MET A 182 20.62 5.11 17.10
C MET A 182 21.71 5.98 17.73
N PRO A 183 22.99 5.57 17.67
CA PRO A 183 24.10 6.42 18.07
C PRO A 183 24.18 7.67 17.16
N ASP A 184 24.80 8.73 17.63
CA ASP A 184 25.11 9.99 16.97
C ASP A 184 23.88 10.83 16.61
N LEU A 185 22.98 10.36 15.77
CA LEU A 185 21.77 11.05 15.35
C LEU A 185 20.55 10.15 15.59
N SER A 186 19.70 10.55 16.53
CA SER A 186 18.46 9.82 16.85
C SER A 186 17.47 9.81 15.67
N GLY A 187 16.51 8.88 15.69
CA GLY A 187 15.47 8.82 14.67
C GLY A 187 14.67 10.10 14.57
N LEU A 188 14.34 10.74 15.71
CA LEU A 188 13.58 12.00 15.69
C LEU A 188 14.39 13.16 15.08
N GLU A 189 15.67 13.23 15.35
CA GLU A 189 16.57 14.24 14.75
C GLU A 189 16.73 13.97 13.25
N THR A 190 16.94 12.71 12.85
CA THR A 190 16.97 12.31 11.43
C THR A 190 15.67 12.67 10.71
N LEU A 191 14.51 12.42 11.32
CA LEU A 191 13.20 12.79 10.79
C LEU A 191 13.07 14.31 10.61
N ALA A 192 13.52 15.10 11.60
CA ALA A 192 13.49 16.56 11.54
C ALA A 192 14.32 17.08 10.36
N GLU A 193 15.51 16.51 10.12
CA GLU A 193 16.36 16.86 8.98
C GLU A 193 15.70 16.47 7.63
N ILE A 194 15.12 15.29 7.52
CA ILE A 194 14.36 14.85 6.33
C ILE A 194 13.27 15.87 6.00
N LYS A 195 12.54 16.37 7.00
CA LYS A 195 11.46 17.36 6.80
C LYS A 195 12.01 18.75 6.50
N ARG A 196 13.10 19.15 7.13
CA ARG A 196 13.78 20.42 6.85
C ARG A 196 14.24 20.51 5.39
N GLU A 197 14.72 19.41 4.83
CA GLU A 197 15.12 19.29 3.42
C GLU A 197 13.92 19.14 2.47
N GLN A 198 12.69 19.20 2.97
CA GLN A 198 11.44 19.06 2.20
C GLN A 198 11.39 17.80 1.34
N ARG A 199 12.01 16.70 1.80
CA ARG A 199 11.98 15.42 1.08
C ARG A 199 10.59 14.83 1.05
N ARG A 200 10.16 14.44 -0.13
CA ARG A 200 8.85 13.80 -0.36
C ARG A 200 8.90 12.30 -0.06
N VAL A 201 9.38 11.96 1.12
CA VAL A 201 9.45 10.58 1.59
C VAL A 201 8.56 10.41 2.81
N SER A 202 7.88 9.29 2.90
CA SER A 202 7.12 8.92 4.09
C SER A 202 8.02 8.22 5.09
N VAL A 203 7.81 8.49 6.38
CA VAL A 203 8.62 7.89 7.44
C VAL A 203 7.73 7.11 8.40
N VAL A 204 8.14 5.88 8.69
CA VAL A 204 7.60 5.03 9.75
C VAL A 204 8.67 4.92 10.83
N MET A 205 8.44 5.57 11.97
CA MET A 205 9.32 5.45 13.14
C MET A 205 9.12 4.10 13.79
N ILE A 206 10.23 3.41 14.07
CA ILE A 206 10.24 2.14 14.83
C ILE A 206 10.76 2.43 16.23
N THR A 207 10.04 2.04 17.28
CA THR A 207 10.47 2.31 18.66
C THR A 207 9.99 1.26 19.65
N SER A 208 10.81 0.94 20.65
CA SER A 208 10.45 0.08 21.79
C SER A 208 9.75 0.86 22.91
N ALA A 209 10.06 2.15 23.05
CA ALA A 209 9.49 3.02 24.08
C ALA A 209 8.63 4.09 23.42
N ALA A 210 7.33 4.07 23.69
CA ALA A 210 6.44 5.14 23.31
C ALA A 210 6.41 6.20 24.45
N ASP A 211 7.43 7.06 24.51
CA ASP A 211 7.28 8.32 25.22
C ASP A 211 6.23 9.14 24.44
N GLU A 212 5.16 9.55 25.11
CA GLU A 212 4.09 10.32 24.51
C GLU A 212 4.60 11.59 23.82
N THR A 213 5.62 12.23 24.38
CA THR A 213 6.25 13.42 23.84
C THR A 213 6.93 13.13 22.50
N LEU A 214 7.67 12.04 22.40
CA LEU A 214 8.31 11.57 21.16
C LEU A 214 7.27 11.25 20.09
N VAL A 215 6.24 10.50 20.46
CA VAL A 215 5.13 10.13 19.55
C VAL A 215 4.44 11.38 19.01
N LYS A 216 4.13 12.34 19.89
CA LYS A 216 3.51 13.60 19.51
C LYS A 216 4.39 14.37 18.52
N ARG A 217 5.66 14.54 18.85
CA ARG A 217 6.61 15.29 18.02
C ARG A 217 6.79 14.67 16.64
N ALA A 218 6.95 13.37 16.56
CA ALA A 218 7.11 12.69 15.28
C ALA A 218 5.82 12.71 14.44
N ARG A 219 4.63 12.64 15.08
CA ARG A 219 3.35 12.86 14.38
C ARG A 219 3.20 14.27 13.82
N GLU A 220 3.62 15.28 14.56
CA GLU A 220 3.66 16.68 14.09
C GLU A 220 4.54 16.82 12.84
N LEU A 221 5.61 16.03 12.76
CA LEU A 221 6.47 15.90 11.58
C LEU A 221 5.93 14.95 10.50
N GLY A 222 4.72 14.41 10.69
CA GLY A 222 4.03 13.56 9.71
C GLY A 222 4.58 12.13 9.60
N ALA A 223 5.23 11.60 10.65
CA ALA A 223 5.65 10.20 10.68
C ALA A 223 4.54 9.28 11.21
N ALA A 224 4.47 8.07 10.65
CA ALA A 224 3.74 6.94 11.23
C ALA A 224 4.60 6.22 12.27
N PHE A 225 3.99 5.30 13.04
CA PHE A 225 4.68 4.55 14.09
C PHE A 225 4.49 3.05 13.98
N LEU A 226 5.57 2.32 14.27
CA LEU A 226 5.58 0.89 14.44
C LEU A 226 6.24 0.57 15.79
N LYS A 227 5.48 -0.01 16.73
CA LYS A 227 5.97 -0.33 18.07
C LYS A 227 6.67 -1.68 18.10
N LYS A 228 7.88 -1.75 18.66
CA LYS A 228 8.59 -3.01 18.95
C LYS A 228 7.99 -3.70 20.19
N PRO A 229 7.79 -5.03 20.22
CA PRO A 229 7.91 -5.96 19.10
C PRO A 229 6.74 -5.82 18.12
N PHE A 230 7.01 -6.00 16.82
CA PHE A 230 6.01 -5.97 15.76
C PHE A 230 6.04 -7.27 14.94
N PHE A 231 4.93 -7.57 14.30
CA PHE A 231 4.74 -8.71 13.44
C PHE A 231 4.53 -8.27 11.98
N PRO A 232 4.66 -9.17 10.99
CA PRO A 232 4.42 -8.83 9.59
C PRO A 232 3.08 -8.13 9.33
N GLY A 233 2.02 -8.52 10.05
CA GLY A 233 0.71 -7.86 9.95
C GLY A 233 0.68 -6.40 10.41
N ASP A 234 1.52 -6.02 11.38
CA ASP A 234 1.62 -4.61 11.81
C ASP A 234 2.33 -3.77 10.74
N VAL A 235 3.34 -4.34 10.09
CA VAL A 235 4.03 -3.72 8.94
C VAL A 235 3.06 -3.56 7.77
N GLU A 236 2.29 -4.60 7.45
CA GLU A 236 1.28 -4.54 6.38
C GLU A 236 0.21 -3.49 6.67
N ALA A 237 -0.25 -3.36 7.92
CA ALA A 237 -1.21 -2.33 8.32
C ALA A 237 -0.62 -0.90 8.15
N ALA A 238 0.65 -0.69 8.53
CA ALA A 238 1.33 0.58 8.35
C ALA A 238 1.46 0.93 6.85
N LEU A 239 1.82 -0.04 6.01
CA LEU A 239 1.92 0.11 4.56
C LEU A 239 0.57 0.43 3.92
N CYS A 240 -0.48 -0.29 4.29
CA CYS A 240 -1.82 -0.02 3.78
C CYS A 240 -2.29 1.37 4.17
N SER A 241 -2.05 1.81 5.41
CA SER A 241 -2.32 3.18 5.83
C SER A 241 -1.55 4.20 4.98
N TYR A 242 -0.28 3.93 4.68
CA TYR A 242 0.54 4.75 3.79
C TYR A 242 -0.05 4.84 2.38
N TYR A 243 -0.51 3.73 1.83
CA TYR A 243 -1.16 3.70 0.51
C TYR A 243 -2.63 4.18 0.55
N GLY A 244 -3.14 4.65 1.70
CA GLY A 244 -4.54 5.08 1.85
C GLY A 244 -5.55 3.93 1.76
N LEU A 245 -5.09 2.73 1.99
CA LEU A 245 -5.87 1.50 2.07
C LEU A 245 -6.06 1.11 3.54
N ARG A 246 -7.09 0.32 3.82
CA ARG A 246 -7.30 -0.29 5.14
C ARG A 246 -7.18 -1.79 5.01
N VAL A 247 -6.38 -2.42 5.88
CA VAL A 247 -6.39 -3.89 6.02
C VAL A 247 -7.49 -4.26 6.97
N LEU A 248 -8.34 -5.19 6.55
CA LEU A 248 -9.19 -5.91 7.48
C LEU A 248 -8.40 -7.12 7.95
N HIS A 249 -7.80 -7.04 9.13
CA HIS A 249 -7.25 -8.23 9.76
C HIS A 249 -8.41 -9.14 10.20
N PRO A 250 -8.60 -10.32 9.58
CA PRO A 250 -9.29 -11.39 10.25
C PRO A 250 -8.31 -11.95 11.28
N ASN A 251 -8.60 -11.80 12.56
CA ASN A 251 -7.86 -12.32 13.71
C ASN A 251 -6.69 -11.46 14.22
N ARG A 252 -7.00 -10.55 15.17
CA ARG A 252 -6.26 -10.55 16.43
C ARG A 252 -6.97 -11.55 17.36
N PRO A 253 -6.23 -12.52 17.95
CA PRO A 253 -6.75 -13.28 19.06
C PRO A 253 -7.03 -12.35 20.25
#